data_c6a2ed7062c808ec38f4a63c2cdc5f07
#
_entry.id   c6a2ed7062c808ec38f4a63c2cdc5f07
#
_cell.length_a   1.000
_cell.length_b   1.000
_cell.length_c   1.000
_cell.angle_alpha   90.00
_cell.angle_beta   90.00
_cell.angle_gamma   90.00
#
_symmetry.space_group_name_H-M   'P 1'
#
loop_
_entity.id
_entity.type
_entity.pdbx_description
1 polymer ?
#
loop_
_entity_poly.entity_id
_entity_poly.type
_entity_poly.pdbx_seq_one_letter_code
_entity_poly.pdbx_strand_id
1 'polypeptide(L)'
;MTEVVLNPGEVSLADWKAVYRGAPARLHPSAAPVIAESAAAVERILAKGAPVYGINTGFGKLASVRIGDADLETLQRNIVLSHAAGTGAPSPVPVIRLMMALKLASLAQGASGVRPATTDLLEAMLVKGLTPVVPCQGSVGASGDLAPLSHMAATMIGVGEISVGGQRLAAVQALMEAGLKPLTLGPKEGLALLNGTQFSTANALAALFDAERLFQSALVTGALATEAAKGSDTPFDPRIHVLRRQPGQIETAAALRALMANSAIRDSHREGDARVQDPYCLRCQPQVMGAALDVLRQAAVTLSTEANGVSDNPLIFPDTDEALSGGNFHAEPVAFAADMIALAVCEIGSIAERRIAMLVDPACSGLPAFLTPKPGLNSGFMIPQVTAAALVSENKQKAYPASVDSIPTSANQEDHVSMAAHGARRLLAMVEAAEAVIGIELLAAVQGCDFHAPLTSSPALEAARGVLRAQVPHLSDDRHFHPDMEAANALVRSGAVIAAASAIDLPGVEG
;
A
#
# COMPACT_ATOMS: atom_id res chain seq x y z
N MET A 1 20.51 0.77 -2.46
CA MET A 1 19.57 -0.39 -2.36
C MET A 1 20.04 -1.43 -3.34
N THR A 2 19.93 -2.71 -2.99
CA THR A 2 20.26 -3.84 -3.88
C THR A 2 19.27 -3.88 -5.02
N GLU A 3 19.73 -4.22 -6.23
CA GLU A 3 18.88 -4.39 -7.40
C GLU A 3 17.98 -5.65 -7.22
N VAL A 4 16.70 -5.53 -7.55
CA VAL A 4 15.73 -6.63 -7.53
C VAL A 4 15.72 -7.31 -8.90
N VAL A 5 15.83 -8.64 -8.91
CA VAL A 5 15.70 -9.45 -10.12
C VAL A 5 14.28 -10.04 -10.14
N LEU A 6 13.46 -9.55 -11.06
CA LEU A 6 12.08 -10.00 -11.24
C LEU A 6 12.07 -11.36 -11.96
N ASN A 7 11.76 -12.43 -11.23
CA ASN A 7 11.47 -13.73 -11.83
C ASN A 7 9.97 -13.79 -12.14
N PRO A 8 9.56 -13.74 -13.43
CA PRO A 8 8.15 -13.59 -13.80
C PRO A 8 7.29 -14.73 -13.21
N GLY A 9 6.22 -14.36 -12.48
CA GLY A 9 5.32 -15.31 -11.81
C GLY A 9 5.76 -15.74 -10.41
N GLU A 10 6.97 -15.38 -9.95
CA GLU A 10 7.57 -15.85 -8.69
C GLU A 10 8.26 -14.73 -7.89
N VAL A 11 7.85 -13.47 -8.07
CA VAL A 11 8.42 -12.33 -7.33
C VAL A 11 7.86 -12.32 -5.91
N SER A 12 8.73 -12.25 -4.91
CA SER A 12 8.32 -12.22 -3.50
C SER A 12 7.67 -10.89 -3.11
N LEU A 13 6.88 -10.91 -2.03
CA LEU A 13 6.28 -9.68 -1.49
C LEU A 13 7.37 -8.71 -1.00
N ALA A 14 8.46 -9.23 -0.43
CA ALA A 14 9.62 -8.44 -0.03
C ALA A 14 10.29 -7.74 -1.21
N ASP A 15 10.40 -8.39 -2.38
CA ASP A 15 10.94 -7.79 -3.60
C ASP A 15 10.02 -6.68 -4.12
N TRP A 16 8.71 -6.90 -4.15
CA TRP A 16 7.75 -5.84 -4.50
C TRP A 16 7.85 -4.64 -3.55
N LYS A 17 8.00 -4.89 -2.25
CA LYS A 17 8.23 -3.84 -1.25
C LYS A 17 9.54 -3.09 -1.50
N ALA A 18 10.61 -3.78 -1.88
CA ALA A 18 11.89 -3.16 -2.23
C ALA A 18 11.76 -2.25 -3.47
N VAL A 19 11.05 -2.71 -4.52
CA VAL A 19 10.75 -1.89 -5.72
C VAL A 19 9.94 -0.65 -5.34
N TYR A 20 8.91 -0.78 -4.53
CA TYR A 20 8.13 0.34 -4.01
C TYR A 20 9.01 1.35 -3.25
N ARG A 21 9.96 0.87 -2.46
CA ARG A 21 10.92 1.69 -1.69
C ARG A 21 12.04 2.28 -2.56
N GLY A 22 12.04 2.05 -3.87
CA GLY A 22 12.93 2.69 -4.83
C GLY A 22 14.12 1.82 -5.28
N ALA A 23 14.16 0.53 -4.96
CA ALA A 23 15.16 -0.38 -5.50
C ALA A 23 15.07 -0.46 -7.03
N PRO A 24 16.19 -0.47 -7.76
CA PRO A 24 16.21 -0.78 -9.18
C PRO A 24 15.66 -2.19 -9.41
N ALA A 25 14.98 -2.42 -10.55
CA ALA A 25 14.43 -3.72 -10.87
C ALA A 25 14.72 -4.08 -12.33
N ARG A 26 15.08 -5.35 -12.57
CA ARG A 26 15.31 -5.94 -13.89
C ARG A 26 14.65 -7.30 -14.01
N LEU A 27 14.34 -7.69 -15.24
CA LEU A 27 13.87 -9.05 -15.51
C LEU A 27 15.00 -10.07 -15.33
N HIS A 28 14.61 -11.26 -14.85
CA HIS A 28 15.50 -12.41 -14.89
C HIS A 28 15.77 -12.80 -16.36
N PRO A 29 17.02 -13.14 -16.76
CA PRO A 29 17.37 -13.45 -18.16
C PRO A 29 16.56 -14.58 -18.79
N SER A 30 16.00 -15.49 -17.99
CA SER A 30 15.12 -16.57 -18.50
C SER A 30 13.83 -16.11 -19.15
N ALA A 31 13.42 -14.85 -18.93
CA ALA A 31 12.23 -14.28 -19.54
C ALA A 31 12.39 -14.03 -21.05
N ALA A 32 13.60 -13.71 -21.52
CA ALA A 32 13.83 -13.29 -22.90
C ALA A 32 13.36 -14.32 -23.97
N PRO A 33 13.69 -15.64 -23.88
CA PRO A 33 13.19 -16.61 -24.85
C PRO A 33 11.66 -16.79 -24.80
N VAL A 34 11.06 -16.66 -23.60
CA VAL A 34 9.60 -16.82 -23.40
C VAL A 34 8.85 -15.65 -24.05
N ILE A 35 9.34 -14.43 -23.90
CA ILE A 35 8.80 -13.23 -24.54
C ILE A 35 8.91 -13.35 -26.07
N ALA A 36 10.08 -13.73 -26.57
CA ALA A 36 10.31 -13.87 -28.02
C ALA A 36 9.37 -14.91 -28.66
N GLU A 37 9.16 -16.04 -28.01
CA GLU A 37 8.27 -17.10 -28.50
C GLU A 37 6.81 -16.65 -28.52
N SER A 38 6.36 -15.93 -27.48
CA SER A 38 5.00 -15.35 -27.44
C SER A 38 4.77 -14.33 -28.57
N ALA A 39 5.77 -13.52 -28.87
CA ALA A 39 5.70 -12.58 -30.02
C ALA A 39 5.63 -13.34 -31.38
N ALA A 40 6.45 -14.38 -31.56
CA ALA A 40 6.42 -15.20 -32.75
C ALA A 40 5.07 -15.92 -32.94
N ALA A 41 4.43 -16.34 -31.83
CA ALA A 41 3.09 -16.92 -31.89
C ALA A 41 2.05 -15.94 -32.44
N VAL A 42 2.11 -14.65 -32.06
CA VAL A 42 1.21 -13.62 -32.61
C VAL A 42 1.39 -13.51 -34.14
N GLU A 43 2.62 -13.58 -34.69
CA GLU A 43 2.88 -13.56 -36.13
C GLU A 43 2.28 -14.80 -36.80
N ARG A 44 2.43 -16.01 -36.21
CA ARG A 44 1.82 -17.24 -36.73
C ARG A 44 0.28 -17.18 -36.68
N ILE A 45 -0.30 -16.61 -35.64
CA ILE A 45 -1.75 -16.39 -35.53
C ILE A 45 -2.25 -15.44 -36.61
N LEU A 46 -1.56 -14.33 -36.85
CA LEU A 46 -1.89 -13.38 -37.93
C LEU A 46 -1.82 -14.03 -39.33
N ALA A 47 -0.82 -14.86 -39.55
CA ALA A 47 -0.65 -15.58 -40.83
C ALA A 47 -1.81 -16.51 -41.16
N LYS A 48 -2.60 -16.97 -40.15
CA LYS A 48 -3.82 -17.76 -40.34
C LYS A 48 -4.97 -16.94 -40.96
N GLY A 49 -4.90 -15.60 -40.97
CA GLY A 49 -5.84 -14.68 -41.59
C GLY A 49 -7.23 -14.59 -40.93
N ALA A 50 -7.46 -15.26 -39.83
CA ALA A 50 -8.71 -15.19 -39.08
C ALA A 50 -8.81 -13.89 -38.25
N PRO A 51 -10.03 -13.36 -37.99
CA PRO A 51 -10.23 -12.27 -37.02
C PRO A 51 -9.88 -12.73 -35.60
N VAL A 52 -8.99 -12.01 -34.93
CA VAL A 52 -8.59 -12.27 -33.54
C VAL A 52 -8.69 -11.00 -32.74
N TYR A 53 -9.48 -11.06 -31.64
CA TYR A 53 -9.69 -9.92 -30.77
C TYR A 53 -8.37 -9.30 -30.28
N GLY A 54 -8.29 -7.98 -30.33
CA GLY A 54 -7.13 -7.24 -29.83
C GLY A 54 -5.87 -7.31 -30.70
N ILE A 55 -5.87 -8.11 -31.77
CA ILE A 55 -4.78 -8.26 -32.72
C ILE A 55 -5.11 -7.55 -34.04
N ASN A 56 -6.19 -7.99 -34.70
CA ASN A 56 -6.61 -7.47 -36.01
C ASN A 56 -8.11 -7.13 -36.07
N THR A 57 -8.73 -6.85 -34.92
CA THR A 57 -10.09 -6.34 -34.79
C THR A 57 -10.14 -5.06 -33.97
N GLY A 58 -11.26 -4.32 -34.01
CA GLY A 58 -11.57 -3.28 -33.04
C GLY A 58 -11.70 -3.84 -31.63
N PHE A 59 -11.95 -2.95 -30.66
CA PHE A 59 -11.97 -3.27 -29.22
C PHE A 59 -13.36 -3.09 -28.60
N GLY A 60 -13.65 -3.80 -27.52
CA GLY A 60 -14.91 -3.72 -26.79
C GLY A 60 -16.11 -3.97 -27.71
N LYS A 61 -17.06 -3.04 -27.78
CA LYS A 61 -18.24 -3.12 -28.67
C LYS A 61 -17.86 -3.16 -30.16
N LEU A 62 -16.66 -2.75 -30.54
CA LEU A 62 -16.16 -2.72 -31.92
C LEU A 62 -15.40 -4.00 -32.32
N ALA A 63 -15.40 -5.03 -31.48
CA ALA A 63 -14.64 -6.28 -31.67
C ALA A 63 -15.03 -7.05 -32.97
N SER A 64 -16.22 -6.81 -33.52
CA SER A 64 -16.68 -7.41 -34.77
C SER A 64 -16.10 -6.75 -36.02
N VAL A 65 -15.46 -5.59 -35.89
CA VAL A 65 -14.89 -4.84 -37.02
C VAL A 65 -13.47 -5.34 -37.28
N ARG A 66 -13.24 -5.98 -38.46
CA ARG A 66 -11.91 -6.40 -38.89
C ARG A 66 -11.10 -5.21 -39.40
N ILE A 67 -9.83 -5.15 -39.01
CA ILE A 67 -8.87 -4.12 -39.41
C ILE A 67 -7.88 -4.75 -40.38
N GLY A 68 -7.58 -4.04 -41.47
CA GLY A 68 -6.59 -4.47 -42.45
C GLY A 68 -5.16 -4.37 -41.94
N ASP A 69 -4.26 -5.20 -42.47
CA ASP A 69 -2.89 -5.30 -41.99
C ASP A 69 -2.11 -3.96 -42.07
N ALA A 70 -2.42 -3.12 -43.04
CA ALA A 70 -1.82 -1.79 -43.21
C ALA A 70 -2.16 -0.81 -42.10
N ASP A 71 -3.26 -1.05 -41.34
CA ASP A 71 -3.77 -0.15 -40.32
C ASP A 71 -3.49 -0.67 -38.89
N LEU A 72 -2.86 -1.85 -38.73
CA LEU A 72 -2.65 -2.46 -37.42
C LEU A 72 -1.79 -1.59 -36.48
N GLU A 73 -0.73 -0.98 -36.97
CA GLU A 73 0.10 -0.04 -36.19
C GLU A 73 -0.74 1.17 -35.75
N THR A 74 -1.50 1.75 -36.65
CA THR A 74 -2.38 2.87 -36.37
C THR A 74 -3.44 2.51 -35.31
N LEU A 75 -4.00 1.30 -35.40
CA LEU A 75 -4.96 0.77 -34.44
C LEU A 75 -4.36 0.71 -33.03
N GLN A 76 -3.17 0.11 -32.87
CA GLN A 76 -2.50 -0.03 -31.56
C GLN A 76 -2.10 1.34 -30.97
N ARG A 77 -1.65 2.26 -31.81
CA ARG A 77 -1.37 3.63 -31.39
C ARG A 77 -2.64 4.36 -30.95
N ASN A 78 -3.72 4.26 -31.71
CA ASN A 78 -4.97 4.95 -31.43
C ASN A 78 -5.65 4.45 -30.17
N ILE A 79 -5.58 3.15 -29.83
CA ILE A 79 -6.14 2.66 -28.58
C ILE A 79 -5.41 3.26 -27.39
N VAL A 80 -4.08 3.35 -27.42
CA VAL A 80 -3.29 3.98 -26.35
C VAL A 80 -3.69 5.46 -26.20
N LEU A 81 -3.77 6.20 -27.29
CA LEU A 81 -4.10 7.64 -27.23
C LEU A 81 -5.51 7.91 -26.74
N SER A 82 -6.49 7.15 -27.23
CA SER A 82 -7.91 7.35 -26.86
C SER A 82 -8.23 6.93 -25.42
N HIS A 83 -7.44 6.01 -24.85
CA HIS A 83 -7.63 5.52 -23.50
C HIS A 83 -6.79 6.28 -22.45
N ALA A 84 -5.83 7.10 -22.87
CA ALA A 84 -5.08 8.00 -21.97
C ALA A 84 -5.96 9.19 -21.56
N ALA A 85 -7.07 8.92 -20.88
CA ALA A 85 -8.14 9.85 -20.55
C ALA A 85 -8.37 9.99 -19.02
N GLY A 86 -7.35 9.73 -18.22
CA GLY A 86 -7.38 9.91 -16.77
C GLY A 86 -7.41 11.39 -16.36
N THR A 87 -7.85 11.64 -15.13
CA THR A 87 -7.96 12.99 -14.54
C THR A 87 -7.45 13.00 -13.08
N GLY A 88 -7.41 14.17 -12.47
CA GLY A 88 -6.98 14.36 -11.07
C GLY A 88 -5.49 14.61 -10.93
N ALA A 89 -5.02 14.62 -9.69
CA ALA A 89 -3.62 14.81 -9.38
C ALA A 89 -2.77 13.63 -9.89
N PRO A 90 -1.48 13.82 -10.17
CA PRO A 90 -0.59 12.71 -10.47
C PRO A 90 -0.50 11.71 -9.33
N SER A 91 -0.50 10.44 -9.67
CA SER A 91 -0.23 9.36 -8.72
C SER A 91 1.22 9.44 -8.19
N PRO A 92 1.49 9.02 -6.95
CA PRO A 92 2.82 9.04 -6.38
C PRO A 92 3.84 8.25 -7.22
N VAL A 93 5.03 8.81 -7.40
CA VAL A 93 6.12 8.18 -8.16
C VAL A 93 6.41 6.73 -7.72
N PRO A 94 6.51 6.42 -6.40
CA PRO A 94 6.74 5.03 -5.97
C PRO A 94 5.65 4.05 -6.41
N VAL A 95 4.38 4.48 -6.43
CA VAL A 95 3.24 3.65 -6.89
C VAL A 95 3.34 3.39 -8.39
N ILE A 96 3.68 4.41 -9.19
CA ILE A 96 3.82 4.23 -10.64
C ILE A 96 5.04 3.38 -11.00
N ARG A 97 6.15 3.50 -10.26
CA ARG A 97 7.30 2.60 -10.41
C ARG A 97 6.90 1.14 -10.14
N LEU A 98 6.13 0.91 -9.07
CA LEU A 98 5.62 -0.44 -8.76
C LEU A 98 4.67 -0.93 -9.86
N MET A 99 3.75 -0.09 -10.36
CA MET A 99 2.88 -0.40 -11.50
C MET A 99 3.67 -0.82 -12.75
N MET A 100 4.74 -0.09 -13.08
CA MET A 100 5.64 -0.41 -14.20
C MET A 100 6.30 -1.78 -14.02
N ALA A 101 6.81 -2.08 -12.83
CA ALA A 101 7.46 -3.34 -12.51
C ALA A 101 6.47 -4.52 -12.56
N LEU A 102 5.27 -4.35 -12.00
CA LEU A 102 4.18 -5.34 -12.09
C LEU A 102 3.80 -5.62 -13.55
N LYS A 103 3.67 -4.56 -14.36
CA LYS A 103 3.37 -4.71 -15.78
C LYS A 103 4.49 -5.42 -16.53
N LEU A 104 5.73 -5.06 -16.26
CA LEU A 104 6.91 -5.69 -16.85
C LEU A 104 6.96 -7.19 -16.53
N ALA A 105 6.78 -7.56 -15.27
CA ALA A 105 6.78 -8.97 -14.83
C ALA A 105 5.60 -9.76 -15.43
N SER A 106 4.42 -9.16 -15.55
CA SER A 106 3.24 -9.80 -16.19
C SER A 106 3.49 -10.06 -17.69
N LEU A 107 3.97 -9.06 -18.43
CA LEU A 107 4.29 -9.21 -19.86
C LEU A 107 5.39 -10.26 -20.11
N ALA A 108 6.31 -10.39 -19.19
CA ALA A 108 7.46 -11.28 -19.28
C ALA A 108 7.12 -12.77 -19.06
N GLN A 109 5.87 -13.10 -18.67
CA GLN A 109 5.43 -14.49 -18.54
C GLN A 109 5.10 -15.16 -19.89
N GLY A 110 5.19 -14.42 -21.02
CA GLY A 110 5.05 -14.99 -22.36
C GLY A 110 3.63 -15.30 -22.80
N ALA A 111 2.61 -14.74 -22.13
CA ALA A 111 1.22 -14.91 -22.52
C ALA A 111 0.58 -13.64 -23.12
N SER A 112 1.35 -12.56 -23.26
CA SER A 112 0.83 -11.26 -23.72
C SER A 112 1.10 -10.95 -25.19
N GLY A 113 2.00 -11.68 -25.86
CA GLY A 113 2.30 -11.52 -27.27
C GLY A 113 3.07 -10.24 -27.63
N VAL A 114 3.77 -9.63 -26.68
CA VAL A 114 4.58 -8.42 -26.91
C VAL A 114 5.98 -8.79 -27.41
N ARG A 115 6.56 -7.94 -28.26
CA ARG A 115 7.95 -8.09 -28.71
C ARG A 115 8.94 -7.75 -27.59
N PRO A 116 10.18 -8.32 -27.62
CA PRO A 116 11.24 -7.94 -26.68
C PRO A 116 11.47 -6.44 -26.58
N ALA A 117 11.41 -5.70 -27.69
CA ALA A 117 11.58 -4.24 -27.71
C ALA A 117 10.62 -3.50 -26.75
N THR A 118 9.42 -4.04 -26.51
CA THR A 118 8.42 -3.46 -25.59
C THR A 118 8.82 -3.66 -24.13
N THR A 119 9.25 -4.85 -23.75
CA THR A 119 9.74 -5.14 -22.42
C THR A 119 11.08 -4.46 -22.13
N ASP A 120 11.99 -4.43 -23.11
CA ASP A 120 13.29 -3.78 -22.99
C ASP A 120 13.16 -2.28 -22.74
N LEU A 121 12.24 -1.60 -23.46
CA LEU A 121 11.99 -0.18 -23.23
C LEU A 121 11.39 0.06 -21.82
N LEU A 122 10.40 -0.72 -21.41
CA LEU A 122 9.77 -0.57 -20.11
C LEU A 122 10.77 -0.82 -18.96
N GLU A 123 11.63 -1.85 -19.10
CA GLU A 123 12.72 -2.13 -18.17
C GLU A 123 13.73 -0.97 -18.14
N ALA A 124 14.15 -0.48 -19.29
CA ALA A 124 15.11 0.62 -19.38
C ALA A 124 14.57 1.91 -18.74
N MET A 125 13.26 2.20 -18.93
CA MET A 125 12.61 3.33 -18.25
C MET A 125 12.62 3.14 -16.73
N LEU A 126 12.29 1.95 -16.24
CA LEU A 126 12.26 1.63 -14.80
C LEU A 126 13.66 1.77 -14.18
N VAL A 127 14.69 1.21 -14.81
CA VAL A 127 16.09 1.26 -14.34
C VAL A 127 16.63 2.70 -14.35
N LYS A 128 16.30 3.49 -15.37
CA LYS A 128 16.75 4.89 -15.52
C LYS A 128 15.93 5.88 -14.71
N GLY A 129 14.90 5.44 -13.96
CA GLY A 129 14.04 6.30 -13.17
C GLY A 129 13.13 7.22 -13.98
N LEU A 130 12.79 6.81 -15.21
CA LEU A 130 11.85 7.50 -16.09
C LEU A 130 10.43 7.09 -15.69
N THR A 131 9.77 7.85 -14.82
CA THR A 131 8.45 7.49 -14.30
C THR A 131 7.35 8.27 -15.02
N PRO A 132 6.41 7.59 -15.71
CA PRO A 132 5.27 8.23 -16.34
C PRO A 132 4.44 9.09 -15.37
N VAL A 133 3.98 10.25 -15.80
CA VAL A 133 3.03 11.07 -15.05
C VAL A 133 1.63 10.54 -15.34
N VAL A 134 1.04 9.85 -14.35
CA VAL A 134 -0.24 9.17 -14.48
C VAL A 134 -1.26 9.84 -13.57
N PRO A 135 -2.38 10.39 -14.10
CA PRO A 135 -3.48 10.91 -13.29
C PRO A 135 -4.09 9.80 -12.41
N CYS A 136 -4.48 10.17 -11.19
CA CYS A 136 -4.90 9.18 -10.19
C CYS A 136 -6.35 8.65 -10.38
N GLN A 137 -7.15 9.23 -11.25
CA GLN A 137 -8.57 8.87 -11.45
C GLN A 137 -8.85 8.55 -12.93
N GLY A 138 -9.76 7.59 -13.19
CA GLY A 138 -10.19 7.23 -14.52
C GLY A 138 -10.31 5.72 -14.76
N SER A 139 -10.11 4.88 -13.74
CA SER A 139 -10.33 3.43 -13.83
C SER A 139 -11.43 2.98 -12.87
N VAL A 140 -12.22 2.03 -13.33
CA VAL A 140 -13.24 1.31 -12.54
C VAL A 140 -12.85 -0.15 -12.30
N GLY A 141 -11.68 -0.58 -12.78
CA GLY A 141 -11.16 -1.94 -12.61
C GLY A 141 -11.98 -3.01 -13.33
N ALA A 142 -12.63 -2.67 -14.45
CA ALA A 142 -13.49 -3.58 -15.23
C ALA A 142 -12.68 -4.36 -16.26
N SER A 143 -12.24 -3.68 -17.34
CA SER A 143 -11.28 -4.23 -18.30
C SER A 143 -9.83 -4.04 -17.82
N GLY A 144 -9.63 -4.14 -16.52
CA GLY A 144 -8.43 -3.69 -15.84
C GLY A 144 -8.36 -2.15 -15.75
N ASP A 145 -7.16 -1.66 -15.61
CA ASP A 145 -6.84 -0.26 -15.35
C ASP A 145 -6.50 0.50 -16.65
N LEU A 146 -7.43 0.53 -17.60
CA LEU A 146 -7.18 1.03 -18.96
C LEU A 146 -6.57 2.43 -18.98
N ALA A 147 -7.20 3.42 -18.36
CA ALA A 147 -6.74 4.80 -18.45
C ALA A 147 -5.34 5.00 -17.81
N PRO A 148 -5.05 4.59 -16.56
CA PRO A 148 -3.72 4.78 -15.99
C PRO A 148 -2.62 4.01 -16.75
N LEU A 149 -2.88 2.77 -17.19
CA LEU A 149 -1.93 2.01 -18.00
C LEU A 149 -1.73 2.63 -19.38
N SER A 150 -2.77 3.24 -19.98
CA SER A 150 -2.64 3.99 -21.24
C SER A 150 -1.76 5.23 -21.09
N HIS A 151 -1.82 5.95 -19.97
CA HIS A 151 -0.88 7.03 -19.71
C HIS A 151 0.57 6.54 -19.65
N MET A 152 0.82 5.37 -19.05
CA MET A 152 2.13 4.73 -19.07
C MET A 152 2.53 4.37 -20.53
N ALA A 153 1.66 3.67 -21.26
CA ALA A 153 1.92 3.26 -22.63
C ALA A 153 2.12 4.46 -23.58
N ALA A 154 1.39 5.55 -23.38
CA ALA A 154 1.56 6.79 -24.13
C ALA A 154 2.99 7.34 -24.01
N THR A 155 3.59 7.30 -22.80
CA THR A 155 4.98 7.76 -22.64
C THR A 155 5.98 6.88 -23.39
N MET A 156 5.71 5.58 -23.52
CA MET A 156 6.55 4.65 -24.29
C MET A 156 6.53 4.95 -25.79
N ILE A 157 5.44 5.52 -26.32
CA ILE A 157 5.34 5.99 -27.73
C ILE A 157 5.67 7.49 -27.88
N GLY A 158 6.26 8.12 -26.86
CA GLY A 158 6.72 9.51 -26.91
C GLY A 158 5.64 10.56 -26.65
N VAL A 159 4.48 10.19 -26.13
CA VAL A 159 3.35 11.10 -25.86
C VAL A 159 3.14 11.24 -24.34
N GLY A 160 2.76 12.43 -23.88
CA GLY A 160 2.53 12.71 -22.44
C GLY A 160 3.80 13.18 -21.74
N GLU A 161 3.86 12.97 -20.42
CA GLU A 161 4.93 13.48 -19.56
C GLU A 161 5.58 12.38 -18.73
N ILE A 162 6.88 12.52 -18.47
CA ILE A 162 7.68 11.66 -17.60
C ILE A 162 8.30 12.51 -16.49
N SER A 163 8.25 11.99 -15.25
CA SER A 163 8.97 12.55 -14.11
C SER A 163 10.38 11.95 -14.05
N VAL A 164 11.39 12.81 -14.02
CA VAL A 164 12.81 12.45 -13.88
C VAL A 164 13.40 13.27 -12.74
N GLY A 165 13.79 12.63 -11.64
CA GLY A 165 14.34 13.33 -10.49
C GLY A 165 13.43 14.43 -9.91
N GLY A 166 12.11 14.26 -10.01
CA GLY A 166 11.10 15.23 -9.55
C GLY A 166 10.72 16.31 -10.57
N GLN A 167 11.41 16.40 -11.70
CA GLN A 167 11.06 17.32 -12.80
C GLN A 167 10.17 16.60 -13.81
N ARG A 168 9.21 17.31 -14.41
CA ARG A 168 8.35 16.81 -15.49
C ARG A 168 8.88 17.28 -16.84
N LEU A 169 9.06 16.33 -17.74
CA LEU A 169 9.50 16.56 -19.11
C LEU A 169 8.50 15.94 -20.08
N ALA A 170 8.41 16.47 -21.29
CA ALA A 170 7.70 15.80 -22.37
C ALA A 170 8.31 14.39 -22.60
N ALA A 171 7.47 13.37 -22.81
CA ALA A 171 7.93 11.99 -22.89
C ALA A 171 9.00 11.78 -23.96
N VAL A 172 8.83 12.37 -25.15
CA VAL A 172 9.82 12.28 -26.25
C VAL A 172 11.17 12.87 -25.83
N GLN A 173 11.18 13.98 -25.09
CA GLN A 173 12.39 14.64 -24.59
C GLN A 173 13.09 13.76 -23.55
N ALA A 174 12.34 13.28 -22.53
CA ALA A 174 12.89 12.45 -21.46
C ALA A 174 13.50 11.14 -22.00
N LEU A 175 12.83 10.49 -22.98
CA LEU A 175 13.37 9.30 -23.62
C LEU A 175 14.65 9.61 -24.40
N MET A 176 14.67 10.68 -25.17
CA MET A 176 15.83 11.08 -25.97
C MET A 176 17.04 11.44 -25.07
N GLU A 177 16.84 12.19 -23.99
CA GLU A 177 17.89 12.53 -23.03
C GLU A 177 18.46 11.29 -22.32
N ALA A 178 17.62 10.26 -22.12
CA ALA A 178 18.03 8.96 -21.60
C ALA A 178 18.67 8.03 -22.63
N GLY A 179 18.79 8.44 -23.90
CA GLY A 179 19.32 7.62 -24.98
C GLY A 179 18.35 6.51 -25.43
N LEU A 180 17.05 6.67 -25.16
CA LEU A 180 15.99 5.74 -25.55
C LEU A 180 15.19 6.32 -26.73
N LYS A 181 14.54 5.42 -27.48
CA LYS A 181 13.67 5.81 -28.61
C LYS A 181 12.22 5.45 -28.29
N PRO A 182 11.25 6.30 -28.67
CA PRO A 182 9.85 5.93 -28.63
C PRO A 182 9.59 4.63 -29.39
N LEU A 183 8.68 3.81 -28.85
CA LEU A 183 8.29 2.55 -29.44
C LEU A 183 7.27 2.76 -30.56
N THR A 184 7.43 2.04 -31.69
CA THR A 184 6.36 1.81 -32.64
C THR A 184 5.67 0.50 -32.26
N LEU A 185 4.37 0.56 -31.94
CA LEU A 185 3.61 -0.59 -31.46
C LEU A 185 3.28 -1.56 -32.59
N GLY A 186 3.59 -2.82 -32.35
CA GLY A 186 3.15 -3.92 -33.22
C GLY A 186 1.74 -4.42 -32.82
N PRO A 187 1.20 -5.39 -33.58
CA PRO A 187 -0.08 -6.03 -33.28
C PRO A 187 -0.13 -6.54 -31.84
N LYS A 188 -1.27 -6.40 -31.17
CA LYS A 188 -1.50 -6.76 -29.75
C LYS A 188 -0.83 -5.82 -28.72
N GLU A 189 0.29 -5.15 -29.02
CA GLU A 189 1.12 -4.46 -28.01
C GLU A 189 0.41 -3.28 -27.34
N GLY A 190 -0.40 -2.52 -28.08
CA GLY A 190 -1.20 -1.45 -27.48
C GLY A 190 -2.12 -1.99 -26.41
N LEU A 191 -2.94 -3.01 -26.75
CA LEU A 191 -3.86 -3.62 -25.80
C LEU A 191 -3.12 -4.32 -24.65
N ALA A 192 -2.03 -5.05 -24.92
CA ALA A 192 -1.25 -5.71 -23.87
C ALA A 192 -0.68 -4.73 -22.82
N LEU A 193 -0.26 -3.53 -23.25
CA LEU A 193 0.27 -2.51 -22.36
C LEU A 193 -0.80 -1.90 -21.46
N LEU A 194 -2.02 -1.68 -21.97
CA LEU A 194 -3.05 -0.95 -21.23
C LEU A 194 -4.07 -1.85 -20.52
N ASN A 195 -4.14 -3.14 -20.85
CA ASN A 195 -5.09 -4.08 -20.24
C ASN A 195 -4.44 -4.82 -19.07
N GLY A 196 -5.11 -4.85 -17.92
CA GLY A 196 -4.64 -5.51 -16.70
C GLY A 196 -4.84 -4.69 -15.44
N THR A 197 -4.53 -5.28 -14.29
CA THR A 197 -4.89 -4.79 -12.94
C THR A 197 -3.75 -4.04 -12.23
N GLN A 198 -2.65 -3.74 -12.93
CA GLN A 198 -1.40 -3.33 -12.29
C GLN A 198 -1.47 -1.98 -11.55
N PHE A 199 -2.34 -1.05 -11.96
CA PHE A 199 -2.50 0.22 -11.24
C PHE A 199 -3.22 0.01 -9.90
N SER A 200 -4.33 -0.71 -9.90
CA SER A 200 -5.06 -1.06 -8.68
C SER A 200 -4.19 -1.88 -7.74
N THR A 201 -3.48 -2.89 -8.26
CA THR A 201 -2.57 -3.74 -7.50
C THR A 201 -1.41 -2.94 -6.90
N ALA A 202 -0.80 -2.03 -7.66
CA ALA A 202 0.29 -1.18 -7.16
C ALA A 202 -0.16 -0.26 -6.00
N ASN A 203 -1.35 0.34 -6.10
CA ASN A 203 -1.91 1.16 -5.03
C ASN A 203 -2.21 0.31 -3.78
N ALA A 204 -2.79 -0.88 -3.95
CA ALA A 204 -3.12 -1.78 -2.83
C ALA A 204 -1.86 -2.31 -2.13
N LEU A 205 -0.83 -2.73 -2.89
CA LEU A 205 0.45 -3.18 -2.34
C LEU A 205 1.18 -2.04 -1.62
N ALA A 206 1.24 -0.84 -2.19
CA ALA A 206 1.83 0.33 -1.55
C ALA A 206 1.18 0.59 -0.19
N ALA A 207 -0.15 0.57 -0.15
CA ALA A 207 -0.89 0.75 1.09
C ALA A 207 -0.71 -0.41 2.07
N LEU A 208 -0.59 -1.65 1.61
CA LEU A 208 -0.29 -2.82 2.45
C LEU A 208 1.06 -2.68 3.15
N PHE A 209 2.11 -2.27 2.42
CA PHE A 209 3.45 -2.08 2.97
C PHE A 209 3.50 -0.94 3.99
N ASP A 210 2.72 0.11 3.78
CA ASP A 210 2.64 1.23 4.71
C ASP A 210 1.72 0.89 5.90
N ALA A 211 0.66 0.09 5.71
CA ALA A 211 -0.20 -0.42 6.78
C ALA A 211 0.54 -1.40 7.71
N GLU A 212 1.48 -2.20 7.20
CA GLU A 212 2.36 -3.03 8.04
C GLU A 212 3.23 -2.16 8.96
N ARG A 213 3.87 -1.13 8.43
CA ARG A 213 4.66 -0.17 9.23
C ARG A 213 3.79 0.55 10.26
N LEU A 214 2.58 0.96 9.86
CA LEU A 214 1.59 1.55 10.77
C LEU A 214 1.24 0.60 11.91
N PHE A 215 0.93 -0.67 11.61
CA PHE A 215 0.60 -1.71 12.57
C PHE A 215 1.72 -1.91 13.58
N GLN A 216 2.96 -2.09 13.11
CA GLN A 216 4.12 -2.27 13.98
C GLN A 216 4.39 -1.04 14.86
N SER A 217 4.26 0.17 14.31
CA SER A 217 4.35 1.41 15.10
C SER A 217 3.28 1.49 16.17
N ALA A 218 2.04 1.08 15.84
CA ALA A 218 0.91 1.06 16.78
C ALA A 218 1.08 0.04 17.90
N LEU A 219 1.85 -1.03 17.74
CA LEU A 219 2.22 -1.93 18.83
C LEU A 219 3.15 -1.24 19.83
N VAL A 220 4.14 -0.50 19.35
CA VAL A 220 5.08 0.23 20.21
C VAL A 220 4.35 1.35 20.96
N THR A 221 3.54 2.15 20.28
CA THR A 221 2.79 3.24 20.91
C THR A 221 1.71 2.73 21.86
N GLY A 222 1.07 1.61 21.53
CA GLY A 222 0.10 0.94 22.40
C GLY A 222 0.72 0.38 23.69
N ALA A 223 1.94 -0.17 23.59
CA ALA A 223 2.71 -0.58 24.78
C ALA A 223 3.09 0.63 25.63
N LEU A 224 3.56 1.73 25.02
CA LEU A 224 3.85 3.00 25.72
C LEU A 224 2.59 3.58 26.39
N ALA A 225 1.43 3.53 25.73
CA ALA A 225 0.17 3.99 26.30
C ALA A 225 -0.26 3.13 27.51
N THR A 226 0.02 1.83 27.47
CA THR A 226 -0.19 0.92 28.59
C THR A 226 0.70 1.29 29.78
N GLU A 227 1.98 1.54 29.54
CA GLU A 227 2.94 2.01 30.56
C GLU A 227 2.52 3.36 31.16
N ALA A 228 2.16 4.32 30.29
CA ALA A 228 1.73 5.66 30.71
C ALA A 228 0.52 5.62 31.64
N ALA A 229 -0.44 4.77 31.36
CA ALA A 229 -1.62 4.59 32.18
C ALA A 229 -1.40 3.68 33.40
N LYS A 230 -0.19 3.16 33.61
CA LYS A 230 0.08 2.06 34.56
C LYS A 230 -0.90 0.89 34.37
N GLY A 231 -1.02 0.45 33.12
CA GLY A 231 -1.85 -0.68 32.73
C GLY A 231 -1.19 -2.03 33.02
N SER A 232 -2.00 -3.07 33.14
CA SER A 232 -1.53 -4.42 33.41
C SER A 232 -1.02 -5.14 32.16
N ASP A 233 0.06 -5.91 32.30
CA ASP A 233 0.55 -6.85 31.27
C ASP A 233 -0.13 -8.23 31.39
N THR A 234 -0.92 -8.48 32.42
CA THR A 234 -1.67 -9.73 32.64
C THR A 234 -2.58 -10.10 31.44
N PRO A 235 -3.30 -9.15 30.77
CA PRO A 235 -4.09 -9.47 29.59
C PRO A 235 -3.27 -10.01 28.41
N PHE A 236 -1.95 -9.90 28.42
CA PHE A 236 -1.05 -10.38 27.39
C PHE A 236 -0.46 -11.77 27.71
N ASP A 237 -0.89 -12.43 28.79
CA ASP A 237 -0.43 -13.78 29.16
C ASP A 237 -0.69 -14.79 28.02
N PRO A 238 0.31 -15.59 27.62
CA PRO A 238 0.20 -16.49 26.47
C PRO A 238 -0.92 -17.53 26.61
N ARG A 239 -1.23 -17.94 27.84
CA ARG A 239 -2.29 -18.94 28.12
C ARG A 239 -3.65 -18.47 27.65
N ILE A 240 -3.95 -17.16 27.76
CA ILE A 240 -5.20 -16.55 27.30
C ILE A 240 -5.34 -16.70 25.79
N HIS A 241 -4.29 -16.39 25.05
CA HIS A 241 -4.32 -16.29 23.59
C HIS A 241 -4.27 -17.64 22.89
N VAL A 242 -3.49 -18.59 23.44
CA VAL A 242 -3.43 -19.97 22.92
C VAL A 242 -4.80 -20.65 23.01
N LEU A 243 -5.58 -20.40 24.04
CA LEU A 243 -6.96 -20.93 24.17
C LEU A 243 -7.90 -20.42 23.07
N ARG A 244 -7.70 -19.21 22.56
CA ARG A 244 -8.52 -18.63 21.50
C ARG A 244 -8.05 -18.98 20.09
N ARG A 245 -6.78 -19.39 19.91
CA ARG A 245 -6.18 -19.94 18.68
C ARG A 245 -6.05 -18.98 17.50
N GLN A 246 -6.33 -17.70 17.61
CA GLN A 246 -6.14 -16.71 16.53
C GLN A 246 -4.65 -16.37 16.38
N PRO A 247 -4.00 -16.64 15.24
CA PRO A 247 -2.56 -16.47 15.10
C PRO A 247 -2.09 -15.04 15.36
N GLY A 248 -2.68 -14.05 14.69
CA GLY A 248 -2.31 -12.65 14.89
C GLY A 248 -2.49 -12.16 16.32
N GLN A 249 -3.51 -12.67 17.05
CA GLN A 249 -3.70 -12.35 18.46
C GLN A 249 -2.59 -12.92 19.34
N ILE A 250 -2.13 -14.15 19.06
CA ILE A 250 -1.05 -14.81 19.81
C ILE A 250 0.25 -14.02 19.63
N GLU A 251 0.58 -13.67 18.39
CA GLU A 251 1.80 -12.94 18.04
C GLU A 251 1.78 -11.49 18.57
N THR A 252 0.65 -10.80 18.45
CA THR A 252 0.47 -9.45 19.00
C THR A 252 0.65 -9.45 20.53
N ALA A 253 0.09 -10.42 21.23
CA ALA A 253 0.27 -10.53 22.68
C ALA A 253 1.73 -10.83 23.05
N ALA A 254 2.43 -11.64 22.27
CA ALA A 254 3.84 -11.93 22.48
C ALA A 254 4.70 -10.67 22.30
N ALA A 255 4.44 -9.90 21.25
CA ALA A 255 5.14 -8.63 20.98
C ALA A 255 4.91 -7.60 22.11
N LEU A 256 3.67 -7.40 22.54
CA LEU A 256 3.35 -6.48 23.63
C LEU A 256 4.04 -6.88 24.96
N ARG A 257 4.05 -8.16 25.29
CA ARG A 257 4.81 -8.65 26.49
C ARG A 257 6.30 -8.35 26.36
N ALA A 258 6.87 -8.63 25.20
CA ALA A 258 8.30 -8.40 24.95
C ALA A 258 8.65 -6.90 25.02
N LEU A 259 7.81 -6.04 24.43
CA LEU A 259 7.97 -4.58 24.51
C LEU A 259 7.96 -4.06 25.93
N MET A 260 7.14 -4.61 26.83
CA MET A 260 7.01 -4.16 28.22
C MET A 260 7.93 -4.91 29.21
N ALA A 261 8.76 -5.83 28.74
CA ALA A 261 9.60 -6.64 29.62
C ALA A 261 10.65 -5.80 30.35
N ASN A 262 10.81 -6.03 31.66
CA ASN A 262 11.75 -5.33 32.55
C ASN A 262 11.43 -3.83 32.74
N SER A 263 10.17 -3.46 32.75
CA SER A 263 9.73 -2.09 33.04
C SER A 263 9.60 -1.83 34.55
N ALA A 264 10.31 -0.82 35.05
CA ALA A 264 10.16 -0.35 36.44
C ALA A 264 8.81 0.31 36.64
N ILE A 265 8.22 0.95 35.62
CA ILE A 265 6.86 1.50 35.69
C ILE A 265 5.88 0.35 35.94
N ARG A 266 5.93 -0.74 35.17
CA ARG A 266 5.06 -1.90 35.34
C ARG A 266 5.27 -2.58 36.71
N ASP A 267 6.51 -2.73 37.14
CA ASP A 267 6.83 -3.37 38.42
C ASP A 267 6.31 -2.58 39.61
N SER A 268 6.22 -1.25 39.51
CA SER A 268 5.78 -0.36 40.59
C SER A 268 4.33 -0.58 41.04
N HIS A 269 3.50 -1.27 40.24
CA HIS A 269 2.07 -1.50 40.53
C HIS A 269 1.62 -2.95 40.29
N ARG A 270 2.55 -3.95 40.31
CA ARG A 270 2.19 -5.38 40.23
C ARG A 270 1.36 -5.83 41.43
N GLU A 271 1.62 -5.24 42.60
CA GLU A 271 0.87 -5.48 43.81
C GLU A 271 0.17 -4.18 44.23
N GLY A 272 -1.05 -4.32 44.78
CA GLY A 272 -1.81 -3.18 45.30
C GLY A 272 -2.41 -2.26 44.23
N ASP A 273 -2.54 -2.71 42.98
CA ASP A 273 -3.21 -1.95 41.94
C ASP A 273 -4.69 -1.75 42.26
N ALA A 274 -5.13 -0.50 42.33
CA ALA A 274 -6.52 -0.15 42.63
C ALA A 274 -7.48 -0.53 41.48
N ARG A 275 -6.98 -0.72 40.28
CA ARG A 275 -7.79 -1.13 39.13
C ARG A 275 -7.83 -2.64 39.03
N VAL A 276 -9.04 -3.21 39.07
CA VAL A 276 -9.26 -4.64 38.87
C VAL A 276 -9.08 -5.04 37.43
N GLN A 277 -9.46 -4.16 36.49
CA GLN A 277 -9.34 -4.35 35.06
C GLN A 277 -9.08 -3.02 34.36
N ASP A 278 -8.20 -3.06 33.34
CA ASP A 278 -7.99 -1.94 32.42
C ASP A 278 -9.15 -1.78 31.44
N PRO A 279 -9.34 -0.59 30.85
CA PRO A 279 -10.23 -0.37 29.72
C PRO A 279 -9.87 -1.25 28.52
N TYR A 280 -10.82 -1.52 27.64
CA TYR A 280 -10.63 -2.40 26.48
C TYR A 280 -9.54 -1.91 25.52
N CYS A 281 -9.35 -0.60 25.37
CA CYS A 281 -8.31 -0.04 24.52
C CYS A 281 -6.88 -0.41 24.99
N LEU A 282 -6.70 -0.81 26.25
CA LEU A 282 -5.46 -1.37 26.79
C LEU A 282 -5.47 -2.90 26.76
N ARG A 283 -6.43 -3.53 27.43
CA ARG A 283 -6.40 -4.99 27.64
C ARG A 283 -6.81 -5.81 26.44
N CYS A 284 -7.58 -5.26 25.48
CA CYS A 284 -8.00 -5.95 24.27
C CYS A 284 -7.11 -5.65 23.06
N GLN A 285 -5.95 -5.02 23.23
CA GLN A 285 -5.01 -4.79 22.14
C GLN A 285 -4.67 -6.07 21.38
N PRO A 286 -4.35 -7.21 22.00
CA PRO A 286 -4.07 -8.44 21.27
C PRO A 286 -5.22 -8.89 20.37
N GLN A 287 -6.46 -8.77 20.84
CA GLN A 287 -7.64 -9.20 20.09
C GLN A 287 -7.93 -8.31 18.90
N VAL A 288 -7.83 -6.99 19.05
CA VAL A 288 -8.14 -6.01 18.00
C VAL A 288 -7.00 -5.93 16.99
N MET A 289 -5.78 -5.71 17.47
CA MET A 289 -4.61 -5.58 16.62
C MET A 289 -4.28 -6.90 15.92
N GLY A 290 -4.43 -8.04 16.62
CA GLY A 290 -4.23 -9.35 16.02
C GLY A 290 -5.25 -9.67 14.91
N ALA A 291 -6.51 -9.27 15.07
CA ALA A 291 -7.50 -9.40 14.00
C ALA A 291 -7.14 -8.53 12.78
N ALA A 292 -6.65 -7.30 13.00
CA ALA A 292 -6.18 -6.44 11.93
C ALA A 292 -4.99 -7.08 11.18
N LEU A 293 -4.03 -7.67 11.91
CA LEU A 293 -2.90 -8.39 11.31
C LEU A 293 -3.34 -9.57 10.45
N ASP A 294 -4.25 -10.42 10.95
CA ASP A 294 -4.75 -11.58 10.22
C ASP A 294 -5.46 -11.16 8.92
N VAL A 295 -6.22 -10.05 8.95
CA VAL A 295 -6.86 -9.47 7.76
C VAL A 295 -5.84 -8.92 6.77
N LEU A 296 -4.80 -8.21 7.24
CA LEU A 296 -3.71 -7.74 6.38
C LEU A 296 -2.95 -8.89 5.72
N ARG A 297 -2.73 -10.01 6.41
CA ARG A 297 -2.11 -11.22 5.87
C ARG A 297 -2.94 -11.86 4.76
N GLN A 298 -4.25 -11.92 4.93
CA GLN A 298 -5.13 -12.41 3.86
C GLN A 298 -5.08 -11.51 2.62
N ALA A 299 -5.09 -10.20 2.80
CA ALA A 299 -4.91 -9.25 1.71
C ALA A 299 -3.54 -9.41 1.03
N ALA A 300 -2.47 -9.64 1.82
CA ALA A 300 -1.12 -9.87 1.31
C ALA A 300 -1.04 -11.11 0.41
N VAL A 301 -1.67 -12.23 0.79
CA VAL A 301 -1.75 -13.45 -0.03
C VAL A 301 -2.45 -13.16 -1.36
N THR A 302 -3.60 -12.49 -1.33
CA THR A 302 -4.34 -12.14 -2.54
C THR A 302 -3.53 -11.24 -3.46
N LEU A 303 -2.93 -10.18 -2.92
CA LEU A 303 -2.16 -9.21 -3.70
C LEU A 303 -0.85 -9.79 -4.23
N SER A 304 -0.19 -10.69 -3.49
CA SER A 304 1.00 -11.41 -3.96
C SER A 304 0.65 -12.32 -5.15
N THR A 305 -0.49 -13.01 -5.08
CA THR A 305 -0.99 -13.83 -6.19
C THR A 305 -1.29 -12.98 -7.43
N GLU A 306 -2.02 -11.87 -7.26
CA GLU A 306 -2.37 -10.95 -8.35
C GLU A 306 -1.12 -10.32 -8.98
N ALA A 307 -0.15 -9.91 -8.16
CA ALA A 307 1.11 -9.32 -8.61
C ALA A 307 1.95 -10.25 -9.50
N ASN A 308 1.78 -11.56 -9.33
CA ASN A 308 2.45 -12.60 -10.10
C ASN A 308 1.57 -13.18 -11.21
N GLY A 309 0.37 -12.68 -11.39
CA GLY A 309 -0.58 -13.13 -12.41
C GLY A 309 -0.37 -12.46 -13.76
N VAL A 310 -0.96 -13.07 -14.81
CA VAL A 310 -1.16 -12.44 -16.12
C VAL A 310 -2.60 -11.97 -16.22
N SER A 311 -2.79 -10.67 -16.22
CA SER A 311 -4.11 -10.03 -16.12
C SER A 311 -4.51 -9.23 -17.35
N ASP A 312 -3.88 -9.45 -18.53
CA ASP A 312 -4.33 -8.88 -19.80
C ASP A 312 -5.25 -9.81 -20.60
N ASN A 313 -5.69 -9.40 -21.77
CA ASN A 313 -6.58 -10.13 -22.67
C ASN A 313 -6.45 -9.62 -24.11
N PRO A 314 -6.50 -10.52 -25.12
CA PRO A 314 -6.52 -11.98 -25.02
C PRO A 314 -5.15 -12.53 -24.60
N LEU A 315 -5.16 -13.75 -24.05
CA LEU A 315 -3.93 -14.47 -23.73
C LEU A 315 -3.45 -15.27 -24.95
N ILE A 316 -2.14 -15.29 -25.15
CA ILE A 316 -1.47 -16.01 -26.22
C ILE A 316 -0.89 -17.31 -25.69
N PHE A 317 -1.17 -18.41 -26.36
CA PHE A 317 -0.67 -19.74 -26.06
C PHE A 317 0.26 -20.20 -27.19
N PRO A 318 1.58 -20.01 -27.06
CA PRO A 318 2.53 -20.30 -28.12
C PRO A 318 2.57 -21.76 -28.57
N ASP A 319 2.33 -22.69 -27.66
CA ASP A 319 2.38 -24.14 -27.95
C ASP A 319 1.31 -24.60 -28.94
N THR A 320 0.17 -23.90 -28.98
CA THR A 320 -0.97 -24.21 -29.85
C THR A 320 -1.27 -23.16 -30.90
N ASP A 321 -0.53 -22.04 -30.89
CA ASP A 321 -0.82 -20.84 -31.70
C ASP A 321 -2.28 -20.39 -31.56
N GLU A 322 -2.75 -20.28 -30.32
CA GLU A 322 -4.09 -19.84 -29.97
C GLU A 322 -4.06 -18.50 -29.25
N ALA A 323 -5.07 -17.68 -29.47
CA ALA A 323 -5.38 -16.49 -28.69
C ALA A 323 -6.75 -16.69 -28.04
N LEU A 324 -6.77 -16.77 -26.72
CA LEU A 324 -8.01 -17.02 -25.97
C LEU A 324 -8.44 -15.75 -25.22
N SER A 325 -9.70 -15.36 -25.44
CA SER A 325 -10.28 -14.20 -24.76
C SER A 325 -11.03 -14.64 -23.51
N GLY A 326 -10.67 -14.05 -22.38
CA GLY A 326 -11.23 -14.30 -21.06
C GLY A 326 -11.49 -13.01 -20.28
N GLY A 327 -11.41 -13.07 -18.94
CA GLY A 327 -11.71 -11.97 -18.02
C GLY A 327 -10.64 -11.71 -16.95
N ASN A 328 -9.39 -12.11 -17.18
CA ASN A 328 -8.31 -11.98 -16.18
C ASN A 328 -8.00 -10.52 -15.78
N PHE A 329 -8.49 -9.57 -16.56
CA PHE A 329 -8.39 -8.14 -16.29
C PHE A 329 -9.36 -7.65 -15.20
N HIS A 330 -10.32 -8.46 -14.78
CA HIS A 330 -11.32 -8.03 -13.79
C HIS A 330 -10.69 -8.00 -12.40
N ALA A 331 -10.59 -6.79 -11.83
CA ALA A 331 -9.82 -6.56 -10.62
C ALA A 331 -10.60 -6.81 -9.30
N GLU A 332 -11.63 -7.66 -9.31
CA GLU A 332 -12.42 -7.98 -8.12
C GLU A 332 -11.58 -8.51 -6.93
N PRO A 333 -10.59 -9.41 -7.14
CA PRO A 333 -9.74 -9.84 -6.04
C PRO A 333 -8.98 -8.69 -5.37
N VAL A 334 -8.52 -7.72 -6.17
CA VAL A 334 -7.83 -6.51 -5.67
C VAL A 334 -8.81 -5.59 -4.91
N ALA A 335 -10.06 -5.47 -5.39
CA ALA A 335 -11.09 -4.67 -4.73
C ALA A 335 -11.39 -5.19 -3.33
N PHE A 336 -11.57 -6.51 -3.18
CA PHE A 336 -11.79 -7.14 -1.87
C PHE A 336 -10.58 -7.00 -0.95
N ALA A 337 -9.36 -7.24 -1.45
CA ALA A 337 -8.15 -7.04 -0.68
C ALA A 337 -7.99 -5.58 -0.21
N ALA A 338 -8.33 -4.61 -1.06
CA ALA A 338 -8.31 -3.19 -0.70
C ALA A 338 -9.31 -2.87 0.43
N ASP A 339 -10.52 -3.40 0.37
CA ASP A 339 -11.51 -3.21 1.44
C ASP A 339 -11.08 -3.87 2.75
N MET A 340 -10.42 -5.03 2.70
CA MET A 340 -9.82 -5.66 3.88
C MET A 340 -8.73 -4.78 4.52
N ILE A 341 -7.84 -4.20 3.71
CA ILE A 341 -6.82 -3.25 4.21
C ILE A 341 -7.49 -2.01 4.82
N ALA A 342 -8.55 -1.49 4.19
CA ALA A 342 -9.28 -0.33 4.71
C ALA A 342 -9.87 -0.59 6.11
N LEU A 343 -10.45 -1.78 6.33
CA LEU A 343 -10.96 -2.20 7.64
C LEU A 343 -9.85 -2.27 8.69
N ALA A 344 -8.72 -2.90 8.36
CA ALA A 344 -7.59 -3.03 9.28
C ALA A 344 -7.01 -1.66 9.67
N VAL A 345 -6.75 -0.79 8.70
CA VAL A 345 -6.21 0.57 8.93
C VAL A 345 -7.18 1.41 9.77
N CYS A 346 -8.48 1.32 9.48
CA CYS A 346 -9.50 2.01 10.25
C CYS A 346 -9.50 1.58 11.72
N GLU A 347 -9.40 0.28 11.99
CA GLU A 347 -9.45 -0.26 13.35
C GLU A 347 -8.18 0.02 14.15
N ILE A 348 -7.00 -0.04 13.49
CA ILE A 348 -5.72 0.36 14.11
C ILE A 348 -5.79 1.81 14.60
N GLY A 349 -6.26 2.74 13.76
CA GLY A 349 -6.45 4.14 14.16
C GLY A 349 -7.52 4.32 15.25
N SER A 350 -8.62 3.56 15.16
CA SER A 350 -9.73 3.64 16.09
C SER A 350 -9.33 3.25 17.51
N ILE A 351 -8.61 2.15 17.71
CA ILE A 351 -8.16 1.74 19.05
C ILE A 351 -7.07 2.69 19.61
N ALA A 352 -6.20 3.23 18.75
CA ALA A 352 -5.19 4.21 19.14
C ALA A 352 -5.84 5.51 19.64
N GLU A 353 -6.84 6.02 18.95
CA GLU A 353 -7.57 7.22 19.37
C GLU A 353 -8.27 6.99 20.72
N ARG A 354 -8.82 5.80 20.99
CA ARG A 354 -9.39 5.48 22.30
C ARG A 354 -8.33 5.50 23.40
N ARG A 355 -7.09 5.08 23.13
CA ARG A 355 -5.98 5.19 24.09
C ARG A 355 -5.59 6.65 24.35
N ILE A 356 -5.52 7.48 23.29
CA ILE A 356 -5.29 8.92 23.45
C ILE A 356 -6.37 9.55 24.35
N ALA A 357 -7.65 9.28 24.04
CA ALA A 357 -8.78 9.81 24.81
C ALA A 357 -8.74 9.35 26.28
N MET A 358 -8.35 8.11 26.53
CA MET A 358 -8.18 7.57 27.89
C MET A 358 -7.01 8.25 28.61
N LEU A 359 -5.88 8.48 27.96
CA LEU A 359 -4.71 9.11 28.57
C LEU A 359 -4.96 10.55 29.03
N VAL A 360 -5.74 11.34 28.27
CA VAL A 360 -6.05 12.74 28.60
C VAL A 360 -7.10 12.90 29.71
N ASP A 361 -7.83 11.83 30.04
CA ASP A 361 -8.83 11.81 31.08
C ASP A 361 -8.24 11.33 32.42
N PRO A 362 -8.11 12.20 33.46
CA PRO A 362 -7.54 11.83 34.76
C PRO A 362 -8.34 10.75 35.48
N ALA A 363 -9.63 10.65 35.24
CA ALA A 363 -10.47 9.62 35.89
C ALA A 363 -10.15 8.22 35.34
N CYS A 364 -9.69 8.12 34.12
CA CYS A 364 -9.34 6.86 33.44
C CYS A 364 -7.85 6.52 33.61
N SER A 365 -6.98 7.49 33.37
CA SER A 365 -5.53 7.28 33.33
C SER A 365 -4.81 7.42 34.67
N GLY A 366 -5.36 8.22 35.58
CA GLY A 366 -4.68 8.65 36.80
C GLY A 366 -3.59 9.69 36.58
N LEU A 367 -3.42 10.16 35.32
CA LEU A 367 -2.48 11.21 34.94
C LEU A 367 -3.08 12.60 35.09
N PRO A 368 -2.28 13.70 35.11
CA PRO A 368 -2.80 15.04 35.08
C PRO A 368 -3.74 15.26 33.88
N ALA A 369 -4.83 16.02 34.07
CA ALA A 369 -5.80 16.31 33.02
C ALA A 369 -5.10 16.86 31.76
N PHE A 370 -5.43 16.32 30.61
CA PHE A 370 -4.83 16.66 29.30
C PHE A 370 -3.30 16.59 29.28
N LEU A 371 -2.71 15.76 30.14
CA LEU A 371 -1.24 15.51 30.21
C LEU A 371 -0.42 16.80 30.41
N THR A 372 -0.95 17.77 31.16
CA THR A 372 -0.24 19.00 31.49
C THR A 372 -0.06 19.16 33.01
N PRO A 373 1.12 19.67 33.49
CA PRO A 373 1.36 19.86 34.92
C PRO A 373 0.45 20.92 35.57
N LYS A 374 -0.11 21.84 34.76
CA LYS A 374 -0.92 22.98 35.24
C LYS A 374 -2.25 23.02 34.46
N PRO A 375 -3.16 22.04 34.68
CA PRO A 375 -4.43 22.03 33.97
C PRO A 375 -5.27 23.26 34.33
N GLY A 376 -5.94 23.83 33.34
CA GLY A 376 -6.68 25.08 33.43
C GLY A 376 -5.89 26.32 33.02
N LEU A 377 -4.62 26.44 33.41
CA LEU A 377 -3.69 27.42 32.81
C LEU A 377 -3.26 26.96 31.41
N ASN A 378 -2.94 25.67 31.30
CA ASN A 378 -2.57 25.01 30.06
C ASN A 378 -3.70 24.05 29.62
N SER A 379 -3.91 23.95 28.31
CA SER A 379 -4.87 23.03 27.68
C SER A 379 -4.22 21.68 27.31
N GLY A 380 -2.88 21.63 27.16
CA GLY A 380 -2.12 20.44 26.88
C GLY A 380 -2.61 19.67 25.65
N PHE A 381 -2.87 18.39 25.81
CA PHE A 381 -3.29 17.47 24.74
C PHE A 381 -4.81 17.53 24.39
N MET A 382 -5.54 18.53 24.86
CA MET A 382 -6.98 18.64 24.56
C MET A 382 -7.24 18.64 23.04
N ILE A 383 -6.60 19.52 22.29
CA ILE A 383 -6.81 19.65 20.85
C ILE A 383 -6.10 18.57 20.01
N PRO A 384 -4.91 18.08 20.35
CA PRO A 384 -4.36 16.88 19.70
C PRO A 384 -5.32 15.67 19.75
N GLN A 385 -6.01 15.43 20.85
CA GLN A 385 -7.03 14.38 20.93
C GLN A 385 -8.22 14.66 19.99
N VAL A 386 -8.70 15.90 19.90
CA VAL A 386 -9.75 16.28 18.95
C VAL A 386 -9.29 16.04 17.49
N THR A 387 -8.05 16.35 17.17
CA THR A 387 -7.45 16.07 15.84
C THR A 387 -7.44 14.57 15.54
N ALA A 388 -7.03 13.73 16.49
CA ALA A 388 -7.07 12.28 16.34
C ALA A 388 -8.50 11.77 16.10
N ALA A 389 -9.48 12.28 16.83
CA ALA A 389 -10.90 11.93 16.67
C ALA A 389 -11.44 12.34 15.28
N ALA A 390 -11.05 13.51 14.76
CA ALA A 390 -11.42 13.96 13.42
C ALA A 390 -10.87 13.02 12.34
N LEU A 391 -9.58 12.69 12.40
CA LEU A 391 -8.92 11.79 11.44
C LEU A 391 -9.52 10.38 11.45
N VAL A 392 -9.83 9.84 12.62
CA VAL A 392 -10.50 8.54 12.75
C VAL A 392 -11.90 8.58 12.16
N SER A 393 -12.65 9.67 12.37
CA SER A 393 -13.99 9.84 11.79
C SER A 393 -13.94 9.84 10.25
N GLU A 394 -12.97 10.54 9.65
CA GLU A 394 -12.75 10.52 8.21
C GLU A 394 -12.39 9.11 7.69
N ASN A 395 -11.52 8.40 8.39
CA ASN A 395 -11.15 7.04 8.03
C ASN A 395 -12.33 6.06 8.09
N LYS A 396 -13.21 6.20 9.09
CA LYS A 396 -14.45 5.41 9.17
C LYS A 396 -15.33 5.61 7.93
N GLN A 397 -15.47 6.83 7.44
CA GLN A 397 -16.21 7.10 6.21
C GLN A 397 -15.52 6.46 4.99
N LYS A 398 -14.20 6.59 4.88
CA LYS A 398 -13.42 5.99 3.80
C LYS A 398 -13.36 4.46 3.85
N ALA A 399 -13.59 3.84 5.00
CA ALA A 399 -13.64 2.38 5.15
C ALA A 399 -14.93 1.74 4.61
N TYR A 400 -15.92 2.54 4.18
CA TYR A 400 -17.09 1.99 3.49
C TYR A 400 -16.64 1.19 2.26
N PRO A 401 -17.10 -0.08 2.08
CA PRO A 401 -16.61 -0.94 1.03
C PRO A 401 -16.79 -0.33 -0.36
N ALA A 402 -15.72 -0.23 -1.14
CA ALA A 402 -15.77 0.23 -2.52
C ALA A 402 -16.18 -0.90 -3.47
N SER A 403 -15.86 -2.15 -3.12
CA SER A 403 -16.11 -3.34 -3.94
C SER A 403 -17.61 -3.71 -4.05
N VAL A 404 -18.46 -3.14 -3.23
CA VAL A 404 -19.92 -3.38 -3.31
C VAL A 404 -20.61 -2.49 -4.35
N ASP A 405 -19.90 -1.53 -4.95
CA ASP A 405 -20.41 -0.64 -5.98
C ASP A 405 -20.07 -1.17 -7.38
N SER A 406 -20.97 -0.98 -8.33
CA SER A 406 -20.76 -1.34 -9.72
C SER A 406 -21.61 -0.45 -10.63
N ILE A 407 -20.97 0.19 -11.62
CA ILE A 407 -21.62 1.06 -12.60
C ILE A 407 -21.25 0.57 -14.01
N PRO A 408 -22.23 0.15 -14.85
CA PRO A 408 -21.94 -0.28 -16.20
C PRO A 408 -21.22 0.78 -17.03
N THR A 409 -20.19 0.37 -17.78
CA THR A 409 -19.40 1.22 -18.66
C THR A 409 -19.36 0.66 -20.08
N SER A 410 -18.68 1.34 -21.01
CA SER A 410 -18.45 0.90 -22.40
C SER A 410 -19.72 0.46 -23.12
N ALA A 411 -20.81 1.26 -23.01
CA ALA A 411 -22.12 0.97 -23.58
C ALA A 411 -22.66 -0.42 -23.14
N ASN A 412 -22.56 -0.70 -21.84
CA ASN A 412 -22.97 -1.97 -21.19
C ASN A 412 -22.20 -3.22 -21.65
N GLN A 413 -21.03 -3.07 -22.26
CA GLN A 413 -20.14 -4.20 -22.51
C GLN A 413 -19.46 -4.64 -21.20
N GLU A 414 -19.13 -3.67 -20.36
CA GLU A 414 -18.58 -3.82 -19.01
C GLU A 414 -19.72 -3.57 -18.02
N ASP A 415 -20.65 -4.50 -17.90
CA ASP A 415 -21.91 -4.38 -17.16
C ASP A 415 -21.74 -4.69 -15.66
N HIS A 416 -20.60 -5.26 -15.25
CA HIS A 416 -20.16 -5.45 -13.88
C HIS A 416 -18.70 -5.02 -13.74
N VAL A 417 -18.41 -4.13 -12.76
CA VAL A 417 -17.09 -3.55 -12.53
C VAL A 417 -16.72 -3.62 -11.05
N SER A 418 -15.43 -3.70 -10.74
CA SER A 418 -14.93 -3.98 -9.38
C SER A 418 -14.74 -2.74 -8.50
N MET A 419 -14.59 -1.56 -9.09
CA MET A 419 -14.15 -0.32 -8.41
C MET A 419 -12.77 -0.42 -7.72
N ALA A 420 -11.94 -1.41 -8.07
CA ALA A 420 -10.65 -1.68 -7.44
C ALA A 420 -9.71 -0.47 -7.42
N ALA A 421 -9.67 0.31 -8.51
CA ALA A 421 -8.80 1.48 -8.59
C ALA A 421 -9.15 2.55 -7.54
N HIS A 422 -10.44 2.83 -7.31
CA HIS A 422 -10.88 3.69 -6.23
C HIS A 422 -10.62 3.05 -4.86
N GLY A 423 -10.99 1.78 -4.71
CA GLY A 423 -10.80 1.01 -3.47
C GLY A 423 -9.35 1.02 -3.00
N ALA A 424 -8.40 0.76 -3.92
CA ALA A 424 -6.97 0.73 -3.61
C ALA A 424 -6.38 2.14 -3.38
N ARG A 425 -6.69 3.10 -4.26
CA ARG A 425 -6.12 4.45 -4.17
C ARG A 425 -6.50 5.19 -2.88
N ARG A 426 -7.74 5.03 -2.37
CA ARG A 426 -8.18 5.69 -1.12
C ARG A 426 -7.36 5.29 0.09
N LEU A 427 -6.76 4.08 0.07
CA LEU A 427 -5.98 3.51 1.17
C LEU A 427 -4.77 4.38 1.53
N LEU A 428 -4.12 5.00 0.55
CA LEU A 428 -2.95 5.85 0.78
C LEU A 428 -3.28 7.00 1.75
N ALA A 429 -4.39 7.69 1.51
CA ALA A 429 -4.85 8.75 2.41
C ALA A 429 -5.36 8.22 3.76
N MET A 430 -5.91 7.01 3.80
CA MET A 430 -6.33 6.37 5.05
C MET A 430 -5.13 6.00 5.93
N VAL A 431 -4.07 5.46 5.34
CA VAL A 431 -2.83 5.15 6.05
C VAL A 431 -2.19 6.43 6.57
N GLU A 432 -2.10 7.49 5.74
CA GLU A 432 -1.55 8.79 6.15
C GLU A 432 -2.30 9.39 7.35
N ALA A 433 -3.63 9.35 7.35
CA ALA A 433 -4.44 9.80 8.47
C ALA A 433 -4.23 8.93 9.73
N ALA A 434 -4.11 7.61 9.58
CA ALA A 434 -3.84 6.71 10.69
C ALA A 434 -2.41 6.89 11.26
N GLU A 435 -1.39 7.13 10.42
CA GLU A 435 -0.03 7.46 10.86
C GLU A 435 -0.01 8.73 11.73
N ALA A 436 -0.80 9.75 11.36
CA ALA A 436 -0.93 10.96 12.17
C ALA A 436 -1.60 10.65 13.54
N VAL A 437 -2.60 9.77 13.59
CA VAL A 437 -3.20 9.32 14.87
C VAL A 437 -2.16 8.61 15.74
N ILE A 438 -1.36 7.70 15.16
CA ILE A 438 -0.28 7.01 15.90
C ILE A 438 0.81 8.00 16.34
N GLY A 439 1.13 9.02 15.55
CA GLY A 439 2.04 10.11 15.95
C GLY A 439 1.53 10.88 17.16
N ILE A 440 0.23 11.18 17.22
CA ILE A 440 -0.41 11.83 18.38
C ILE A 440 -0.39 10.88 19.58
N GLU A 441 -0.64 9.59 19.38
CA GLU A 441 -0.54 8.60 20.46
C GLU A 441 0.89 8.51 21.00
N LEU A 442 1.90 8.49 20.14
CA LEU A 442 3.31 8.52 20.56
C LEU A 442 3.60 9.71 21.47
N LEU A 443 3.17 10.91 21.07
CA LEU A 443 3.33 12.12 21.88
C LEU A 443 2.64 11.99 23.24
N ALA A 444 1.37 11.56 23.26
CA ALA A 444 0.57 11.44 24.47
C ALA A 444 1.12 10.36 25.43
N ALA A 445 1.49 9.20 24.89
CA ALA A 445 2.02 8.09 25.68
C ALA A 445 3.39 8.43 26.30
N VAL A 446 4.30 9.03 25.53
CA VAL A 446 5.61 9.45 26.03
C VAL A 446 5.47 10.55 27.07
N GLN A 447 4.58 11.52 26.85
CA GLN A 447 4.27 12.56 27.85
C GLN A 447 3.71 11.95 29.15
N GLY A 448 2.82 10.95 29.02
CA GLY A 448 2.27 10.22 30.15
C GLY A 448 3.33 9.45 30.96
N CYS A 449 4.26 8.79 30.26
CA CYS A 449 5.37 8.09 30.91
C CYS A 449 6.31 9.03 31.67
N ASP A 450 6.52 10.27 31.18
CA ASP A 450 7.37 11.24 31.84
C ASP A 450 6.87 11.62 33.26
N PHE A 451 5.56 11.56 33.50
CA PHE A 451 4.99 11.81 34.85
C PHE A 451 5.33 10.72 35.88
N HIS A 452 5.89 9.60 35.46
CA HIS A 452 6.32 8.53 36.33
C HIS A 452 7.79 8.61 36.76
N ALA A 453 8.52 9.64 36.31
CA ALA A 453 9.92 9.83 36.73
C ALA A 453 10.05 9.79 38.28
N PRO A 454 11.06 9.10 38.84
CA PRO A 454 12.26 8.56 38.19
C PRO A 454 12.13 7.13 37.61
N LEU A 455 10.93 6.52 37.61
CA LEU A 455 10.71 5.20 37.05
C LEU A 455 10.92 5.21 35.53
N THR A 456 11.50 4.15 35.01
CA THR A 456 11.72 3.95 33.58
C THR A 456 10.84 2.83 33.05
N SER A 457 10.49 2.90 31.79
CA SER A 457 9.85 1.81 31.07
C SER A 457 10.87 0.71 30.71
N SER A 458 10.48 -0.25 29.86
CA SER A 458 11.40 -1.27 29.34
C SER A 458 12.50 -0.64 28.49
N PRO A 459 13.65 -1.30 28.29
CA PRO A 459 14.73 -0.78 27.43
C PRO A 459 14.28 -0.48 26.01
N ALA A 460 13.41 -1.31 25.40
CA ALA A 460 12.89 -1.09 24.04
C ALA A 460 11.98 0.14 23.96
N LEU A 461 11.11 0.34 24.97
CA LEU A 461 10.21 1.49 25.01
C LEU A 461 10.96 2.77 25.39
N GLU A 462 12.01 2.71 26.24
CA GLU A 462 12.87 3.86 26.51
C GLU A 462 13.64 4.30 25.25
N ALA A 463 14.08 3.36 24.41
CA ALA A 463 14.69 3.71 23.13
C ALA A 463 13.71 4.44 22.23
N ALA A 464 12.46 3.96 22.11
CA ALA A 464 11.41 4.64 21.35
C ALA A 464 11.06 6.04 21.92
N ARG A 465 10.99 6.18 23.25
CA ARG A 465 10.83 7.48 23.93
C ARG A 465 11.99 8.43 23.60
N GLY A 466 13.21 7.90 23.64
CA GLY A 466 14.42 8.67 23.32
C GLY A 466 14.42 9.27 21.91
N VAL A 467 13.96 8.50 20.90
CA VAL A 467 13.85 8.98 19.53
C VAL A 467 12.86 10.16 19.42
N LEU A 468 11.73 10.10 20.10
CA LEU A 468 10.79 11.23 20.16
C LEU A 468 11.41 12.42 20.91
N ARG A 469 11.97 12.19 22.11
CA ARG A 469 12.51 13.26 22.96
C ARG A 469 13.74 13.96 22.38
N ALA A 470 14.43 13.34 21.43
CA ALA A 470 15.48 13.99 20.65
C ALA A 470 14.95 15.12 19.75
N GLN A 471 13.66 15.10 19.38
CA GLN A 471 13.04 16.07 18.49
C GLN A 471 11.98 16.93 19.19
N VAL A 472 11.24 16.35 20.13
CA VAL A 472 10.10 16.98 20.80
C VAL A 472 10.35 16.98 22.32
N PRO A 473 10.58 18.15 22.96
CA PRO A 473 10.79 18.22 24.39
C PRO A 473 9.48 17.94 25.17
N HIS A 474 9.63 17.63 26.46
CA HIS A 474 8.48 17.52 27.38
C HIS A 474 7.60 18.78 27.33
N LEU A 475 6.28 18.60 27.43
CA LEU A 475 5.31 19.68 27.47
C LEU A 475 5.11 20.17 28.90
N SER A 476 5.84 21.23 29.28
CA SER A 476 5.68 21.89 30.59
C SER A 476 4.61 22.98 30.56
N ASP A 477 4.54 23.72 29.47
CA ASP A 477 3.60 24.79 29.20
C ASP A 477 3.11 24.71 27.75
N ASP A 478 1.92 25.25 27.46
CA ASP A 478 1.35 25.24 26.12
C ASP A 478 2.28 25.94 25.12
N ARG A 479 2.40 25.35 23.93
CA ARG A 479 3.17 25.88 22.80
C ARG A 479 2.48 25.59 21.47
N HIS A 480 2.99 26.10 20.36
CA HIS A 480 2.51 25.76 19.03
C HIS A 480 2.72 24.24 18.78
N PHE A 481 1.63 23.47 18.79
CA PHE A 481 1.66 22.00 18.85
C PHE A 481 1.90 21.35 17.49
N HIS A 482 1.56 22.03 16.38
CA HIS A 482 1.66 21.45 15.03
C HIS A 482 3.07 20.92 14.69
N PRO A 483 4.18 21.62 14.98
CA PRO A 483 5.51 21.09 14.71
C PRO A 483 5.82 19.80 15.48
N ASP A 484 5.32 19.65 16.71
CA ASP A 484 5.51 18.45 17.50
C ASP A 484 4.76 17.25 16.88
N MET A 485 3.53 17.50 16.41
CA MET A 485 2.71 16.48 15.73
C MET A 485 3.36 16.04 14.42
N GLU A 486 3.89 17.00 13.61
CA GLU A 486 4.59 16.66 12.38
C GLU A 486 5.89 15.87 12.63
N ALA A 487 6.65 16.23 13.67
CA ALA A 487 7.86 15.47 14.04
C ALA A 487 7.50 14.03 14.46
N ALA A 488 6.48 13.84 15.28
CA ALA A 488 6.03 12.52 15.68
C ALA A 488 5.48 11.70 14.51
N ASN A 489 4.70 12.32 13.62
CA ASN A 489 4.20 11.70 12.40
C ASN A 489 5.36 11.27 11.48
N ALA A 490 6.38 12.12 11.31
CA ALA A 490 7.57 11.78 10.52
C ALA A 490 8.33 10.58 11.10
N LEU A 491 8.41 10.43 12.43
CA LEU A 491 9.02 9.27 13.08
C LEU A 491 8.25 7.98 12.81
N VAL A 492 6.92 8.02 12.82
CA VAL A 492 6.06 6.88 12.44
C VAL A 492 6.24 6.53 10.97
N ARG A 493 6.13 7.51 10.10
CA ARG A 493 6.21 7.35 8.63
C ARG A 493 7.58 6.84 8.17
N SER A 494 8.66 7.26 8.81
CA SER A 494 10.02 6.78 8.49
C SER A 494 10.32 5.39 9.05
N GLY A 495 9.50 4.86 9.97
CA GLY A 495 9.79 3.63 10.71
C GLY A 495 10.81 3.78 11.83
N ALA A 496 11.17 5.02 12.22
CA ALA A 496 12.16 5.27 13.28
C ALA A 496 11.71 4.74 14.65
N VAL A 497 10.40 4.73 14.91
CA VAL A 497 9.81 4.16 16.13
C VAL A 497 10.04 2.65 16.21
N ILE A 498 9.85 1.94 15.09
CA ILE A 498 10.07 0.50 14.97
C ILE A 498 11.57 0.20 15.10
N ALA A 499 12.40 0.95 14.39
CA ALA A 499 13.85 0.78 14.41
C ALA A 499 14.43 0.97 15.83
N ALA A 500 13.89 1.88 16.61
CA ALA A 500 14.26 2.07 18.01
C ALA A 500 13.94 0.85 18.89
N ALA A 501 12.82 0.17 18.60
CA ALA A 501 12.40 -1.04 19.29
C ALA A 501 12.92 -2.34 18.64
N SER A 502 13.92 -2.28 17.77
CA SER A 502 14.40 -3.41 16.95
C SER A 502 14.99 -4.60 17.72
N ALA A 503 15.19 -4.47 19.04
CA ALA A 503 15.50 -5.60 19.90
C ALA A 503 14.33 -6.58 20.07
N ILE A 504 13.12 -6.16 19.67
CA ILE A 504 11.89 -6.96 19.72
C ILE A 504 11.46 -7.28 18.29
N ASP A 505 11.23 -8.56 18.02
CA ASP A 505 10.67 -9.01 16.75
C ASP A 505 9.17 -8.69 16.73
N LEU A 506 8.78 -7.76 15.87
CA LEU A 506 7.39 -7.33 15.71
C LEU A 506 6.76 -8.11 14.54
N PRO A 507 5.56 -8.68 14.73
CA PRO A 507 4.90 -9.45 13.68
C PRO A 507 4.56 -8.57 12.46
N GLY A 508 4.61 -9.18 11.28
CA GLY A 508 4.36 -8.55 10.00
C GLY A 508 3.40 -9.35 9.12
N VAL A 509 3.22 -8.89 7.88
CA VAL A 509 2.30 -9.49 6.91
C VAL A 509 2.84 -10.76 6.26
N GLU A 510 4.14 -10.98 6.29
CA GLU A 510 4.81 -12.19 5.82
C GLU A 510 5.09 -13.11 7.03
N GLY A 511 4.35 -13.40 7.89
CA GLY A 511 4.36 -14.36 8.98
C GLY A 511 5.71 -14.90 9.48
#